data_3d372bf01f378566cf5661174964fcea
#
_entry.id   3d372bf01f378566cf5661174964fcea
#
_cell.length_a   1.000
_cell.length_b   1.000
_cell.length_c   1.000
_cell.angle_alpha   90.00
_cell.angle_beta   90.00
_cell.angle_gamma   90.00
#
_symmetry.space_group_name_H-M   'P 1'
#
loop_
_entity.id
_entity.type
_entity.pdbx_description
1 polymer ?
#
loop_
_entity_poly.entity_id
_entity_poly.type
_entity_poly.pdbx_seq_one_letter_code
_entity_poly.pdbx_strand_id
1 'polypeptide(L)'
;MLNKEYIKLKVKQAIELMPSNGVVYREILNKIGEKAGYRKVIELRGVLYSNESNSKINITLNDKGELLNKPYKNYLLVYTDQVKQTDLIYVEDKFYKITDLGENMKIYNQMKLEEVQGLDFDGGNIIENNEIWTIFDIEEDVIIDVY
;
A
#
# COMPACT_ATOMS: atom_id res chain seq x y z
N MET A 1 27.76 -7.59 15.34
CA MET A 1 27.08 -8.22 14.20
C MET A 1 25.58 -8.23 14.44
N LEU A 2 24.82 -7.76 13.45
CA LEU A 2 23.36 -7.77 13.56
C LEU A 2 22.84 -9.20 13.37
N ASN A 3 22.03 -9.64 14.32
CA ASN A 3 21.36 -10.92 14.23
C ASN A 3 20.02 -10.73 13.54
N LYS A 4 19.91 -11.19 12.30
CA LYS A 4 18.70 -11.04 11.50
C LYS A 4 17.45 -11.65 12.16
N GLU A 5 17.63 -12.80 12.81
CA GLU A 5 16.53 -13.48 13.50
C GLU A 5 16.03 -12.65 14.69
N TYR A 6 16.93 -11.98 15.39
CA TYR A 6 16.56 -11.10 16.49
C TYR A 6 15.75 -9.90 15.98
N ILE A 7 16.22 -9.26 14.91
CA ILE A 7 15.50 -8.11 14.32
C ILE A 7 14.14 -8.54 13.84
N LYS A 8 14.04 -9.67 13.15
CA LYS A 8 12.77 -10.21 12.68
C LYS A 8 11.80 -10.45 13.83
N LEU A 9 12.30 -11.01 14.93
CA LEU A 9 11.49 -11.24 16.12
C LEU A 9 10.95 -9.93 16.68
N LYS A 10 11.79 -8.90 16.75
CA LYS A 10 11.36 -7.59 17.27
C LYS A 10 10.30 -6.96 16.37
N VAL A 11 10.44 -7.10 15.06
CA VAL A 11 9.44 -6.61 14.12
C VAL A 11 8.11 -7.33 14.32
N LYS A 12 8.15 -8.66 14.46
CA LYS A 12 6.94 -9.45 14.72
C LYS A 12 6.26 -9.03 16.03
N GLN A 13 7.04 -8.79 17.08
CA GLN A 13 6.49 -8.34 18.35
C GLN A 13 5.83 -6.97 18.22
N ALA A 14 6.45 -6.06 17.49
CA ALA A 14 5.87 -4.74 17.26
C ALA A 14 4.53 -4.84 16.52
N ILE A 15 4.46 -5.70 15.50
CA ILE A 15 3.23 -5.90 14.74
C ILE A 15 2.13 -6.47 15.63
N GLU A 16 2.46 -7.43 16.50
CA GLU A 16 1.46 -8.08 17.35
C GLU A 16 0.85 -7.16 18.40
N LEU A 17 1.53 -6.05 18.73
CA LEU A 17 0.98 -5.09 19.69
C LEU A 17 -0.28 -4.40 19.15
N MET A 18 -0.27 -3.98 17.88
CA MET A 18 -1.41 -3.30 17.26
C MET A 18 -1.45 -3.62 15.77
N PRO A 19 -1.81 -4.85 15.40
CA PRO A 19 -1.76 -5.22 13.99
C PRO A 19 -2.85 -4.52 13.18
N SER A 20 -2.50 -4.13 11.97
CA SER A 20 -3.42 -3.58 10.98
C SER A 20 -3.33 -4.47 9.75
N ASN A 21 -4.38 -5.24 9.47
CA ASN A 21 -4.38 -6.11 8.29
C ASN A 21 -4.70 -5.30 7.04
N GLY A 22 -3.92 -5.51 5.99
CA GLY A 22 -4.12 -4.84 4.73
C GLY A 22 -4.30 -5.82 3.59
N VAL A 23 -4.92 -5.39 2.53
CA VAL A 23 -5.09 -6.17 1.31
C VAL A 23 -4.48 -5.39 0.16
N VAL A 24 -3.60 -6.03 -0.59
CA VAL A 24 -2.91 -5.38 -1.70
C VAL A 24 -3.61 -5.71 -3.01
N TYR A 25 -3.86 -4.68 -3.81
CA TYR A 25 -4.45 -4.80 -5.13
C TYR A 25 -3.49 -4.25 -6.17
N ARG A 26 -3.48 -4.88 -7.34
CA ARG A 26 -2.62 -4.45 -8.44
C ARG A 26 -3.46 -4.24 -9.68
N GLU A 27 -3.17 -3.15 -10.40
CA GLU A 27 -3.82 -2.85 -11.64
C GLU A 27 -3.46 -3.89 -12.70
N ILE A 28 -4.46 -4.33 -13.46
CA ILE A 28 -4.30 -5.29 -14.55
C ILE A 28 -4.54 -4.58 -15.86
N LEU A 29 -3.70 -4.85 -16.83
CA LEU A 29 -3.80 -4.27 -18.16
C LEU A 29 -4.37 -5.29 -19.15
N ASN A 30 -5.03 -4.80 -20.19
CA ASN A 30 -5.45 -5.64 -21.30
C ASN A 30 -4.33 -5.75 -22.35
N LYS A 31 -4.59 -6.44 -23.46
CA LYS A 31 -3.56 -6.68 -24.48
C LYS A 31 -3.03 -5.41 -25.14
N ILE A 32 -3.79 -4.34 -25.13
CA ILE A 32 -3.35 -3.07 -25.74
C ILE A 32 -2.77 -2.12 -24.70
N GLY A 33 -2.57 -2.58 -23.47
CA GLY A 33 -1.92 -1.80 -22.42
C GLY A 33 -2.86 -0.87 -21.66
N GLU A 34 -4.16 -1.00 -21.85
CA GLU A 34 -5.11 -0.21 -21.08
C GLU A 34 -5.54 -0.93 -19.81
N LYS A 35 -5.92 -0.16 -18.80
CA LYS A 35 -6.41 -0.71 -17.54
C LYS A 35 -7.66 -1.55 -17.77
N ALA A 36 -7.64 -2.79 -17.30
CA ALA A 36 -8.77 -3.70 -17.37
C ALA A 36 -9.48 -3.83 -16.03
N GLY A 37 -8.76 -3.64 -14.93
CA GLY A 37 -9.30 -3.79 -13.59
C GLY A 37 -8.19 -3.98 -12.58
N TYR A 38 -8.49 -4.71 -11.52
CA TYR A 38 -7.54 -5.00 -10.46
C TYR A 38 -7.53 -6.49 -10.15
N ARG A 39 -6.47 -6.95 -9.50
CA ARG A 39 -6.45 -8.27 -8.87
C ARG A 39 -5.97 -8.13 -7.44
N LYS A 40 -6.45 -9.02 -6.59
CA LYS A 40 -5.95 -9.12 -5.22
C LYS A 40 -4.60 -9.83 -5.25
N VAL A 41 -3.56 -9.18 -4.74
CA VAL A 41 -2.21 -9.73 -4.74
C VAL A 41 -1.99 -10.59 -3.51
N ILE A 42 -2.18 -10.02 -2.33
CA ILE A 42 -1.86 -10.68 -1.06
C ILE A 42 -2.54 -9.94 0.09
N GLU A 43 -2.79 -10.66 1.17
CA GLU A 43 -3.19 -10.06 2.43
C GLU A 43 -1.95 -9.90 3.29
N LEU A 44 -1.81 -8.74 3.92
CA LEU A 44 -0.65 -8.42 4.73
C LEU A 44 -1.06 -8.23 6.18
N ARG A 45 -0.17 -8.63 7.07
CA ARG A 45 -0.29 -8.35 8.49
C ARG A 45 0.88 -7.46 8.88
N GLY A 46 0.57 -6.24 9.27
CA GLY A 46 1.57 -5.27 9.63
C GLY A 46 1.02 -4.26 10.61
N VAL A 47 1.68 -3.14 10.75
CA VAL A 47 1.20 -2.05 11.57
C VAL A 47 1.26 -0.75 10.80
N LEU A 48 0.10 -0.08 10.75
CA LEU A 48 -0.02 1.23 10.11
C LEU A 48 0.27 2.30 11.15
N TYR A 49 1.15 3.22 10.83
CA TYR A 49 1.48 4.30 11.75
C TYR A 49 1.82 5.57 10.98
N SER A 50 1.81 6.67 11.71
CA SER A 50 2.04 8.00 11.15
C SER A 50 3.26 8.62 11.81
N ASN A 51 4.03 9.37 11.03
CA ASN A 51 5.17 10.13 11.54
C ASN A 51 4.76 11.55 11.95
N GLU A 52 3.58 11.70 12.55
CA GLU A 52 3.06 13.01 12.91
C GLU A 52 3.97 13.81 13.83
N SER A 53 4.73 13.12 14.67
CA SER A 53 5.67 13.80 15.56
C SER A 53 6.71 14.61 14.79
N ASN A 54 7.03 14.20 13.57
CA ASN A 54 7.97 14.89 12.71
C ASN A 54 7.27 15.87 11.77
N SER A 55 5.99 15.67 11.51
CA SER A 55 5.26 16.48 10.54
C SER A 55 5.04 17.91 11.03
N LYS A 56 4.98 18.13 12.34
CA LYS A 56 4.81 19.46 12.91
C LYS A 56 5.97 20.40 12.58
N ILE A 57 7.14 19.83 12.40
CA ILE A 57 8.36 20.59 12.12
C ILE A 57 8.54 20.78 10.63
N ASN A 58 7.96 19.91 9.85
CA ASN A 58 8.17 19.83 8.41
C ASN A 58 7.00 20.34 7.58
N ILE A 59 6.13 21.15 8.17
CA ILE A 59 5.09 21.79 7.40
C ILE A 59 5.75 22.80 6.48
N THR A 60 5.63 22.55 5.19
CA THR A 60 6.22 23.41 4.17
C THR A 60 5.11 24.14 3.44
N LEU A 61 5.28 25.42 3.28
CA LEU A 61 4.40 26.21 2.45
C LEU A 61 5.04 26.36 1.07
N ASN A 62 4.24 26.22 0.03
CA ASN A 62 4.73 26.51 -1.30
C ASN A 62 4.80 28.03 -1.51
N ASP A 63 5.24 28.47 -2.66
CA ASP A 63 5.40 29.89 -2.97
C ASP A 63 4.09 30.67 -2.92
N LYS A 64 2.96 29.98 -2.95
CA LYS A 64 1.63 30.57 -2.88
C LYS A 64 1.05 30.53 -1.47
N GLY A 65 1.80 30.02 -0.51
CA GLY A 65 1.34 29.89 0.86
C GLY A 65 0.47 28.67 1.14
N GLU A 66 0.38 27.73 0.20
CA GLU A 66 -0.38 26.52 0.40
C GLU A 66 0.41 25.51 1.22
N LEU A 67 -0.30 24.77 2.05
CA LEU A 67 0.33 23.67 2.81
C LEU A 67 0.63 22.51 1.88
N LEU A 68 1.88 22.10 1.84
CA LEU A 68 2.33 20.93 1.09
C LEU A 68 2.37 19.70 1.98
N ASN A 69 1.34 19.52 2.78
CA ASN A 69 1.26 18.39 3.70
C ASN A 69 0.43 17.27 3.06
N LYS A 70 1.11 16.31 2.47
CA LYS A 70 0.44 15.14 1.92
C LYS A 70 0.18 14.12 3.03
N PRO A 71 -0.96 13.39 2.95
CA PRO A 71 -1.30 12.40 3.97
C PRO A 71 -0.49 11.10 3.80
N TYR A 72 0.76 11.13 4.21
CA TYR A 72 1.61 9.95 4.18
C TYR A 72 1.46 9.14 5.46
N LYS A 73 1.47 7.83 5.32
CA LYS A 73 1.51 6.88 6.41
C LYS A 73 2.64 5.89 6.17
N ASN A 74 3.02 5.18 7.20
CA ASN A 74 4.01 4.11 7.11
C ASN A 74 3.36 2.79 7.48
N TYR A 75 3.81 1.72 6.85
CA TYR A 75 3.32 0.39 7.12
C TYR A 75 4.50 -0.55 7.32
N LEU A 76 4.62 -1.09 8.53
CA LEU A 76 5.70 -2.00 8.91
C LEU A 76 5.19 -3.43 8.83
N LEU A 77 5.93 -4.29 8.14
CA LEU A 77 5.58 -5.70 8.01
C LEU A 77 6.86 -6.54 7.89
N VAL A 78 6.73 -7.84 8.13
CA VAL A 78 7.81 -8.79 7.86
C VAL A 78 8.05 -8.81 6.35
N TYR A 79 9.30 -8.94 5.94
CA TYR A 79 9.68 -8.84 4.54
C TYR A 79 8.81 -9.67 3.62
N THR A 80 8.42 -9.07 2.51
CA THR A 80 7.75 -9.75 1.41
C THR A 80 8.25 -9.21 0.08
N ASP A 81 8.34 -10.06 -0.91
CA ASP A 81 8.67 -9.68 -2.29
C ASP A 81 7.44 -9.71 -3.20
N GLN A 82 6.26 -9.96 -2.63
CA GLN A 82 5.01 -10.08 -3.39
C GLN A 82 4.41 -8.74 -3.78
N VAL A 83 4.85 -7.67 -3.15
CA VAL A 83 4.29 -6.34 -3.35
C VAL A 83 5.23 -5.51 -4.20
N LYS A 84 4.66 -4.71 -5.10
CA LYS A 84 5.44 -3.82 -5.96
C LYS A 84 5.12 -2.36 -5.66
N GLN A 85 6.08 -1.50 -5.95
CA GLN A 85 5.83 -0.07 -5.88
C GLN A 85 4.68 0.29 -6.82
N THR A 86 3.83 1.20 -6.39
CA THR A 86 2.60 1.65 -7.04
C THR A 86 1.39 0.72 -6.87
N ASP A 87 1.54 -0.42 -6.20
CA ASP A 87 0.38 -1.22 -5.80
C ASP A 87 -0.50 -0.42 -4.84
N LEU A 88 -1.79 -0.77 -4.80
CA LEU A 88 -2.71 -0.21 -3.82
C LEU A 88 -2.80 -1.14 -2.62
N ILE A 89 -2.91 -0.55 -1.43
CA ILE A 89 -3.20 -1.31 -0.22
C ILE A 89 -4.45 -0.71 0.44
N TYR A 90 -5.38 -1.58 0.80
CA TYR A 90 -6.57 -1.20 1.56
C TYR A 90 -6.37 -1.62 3.01
N VAL A 91 -6.27 -0.65 3.90
CA VAL A 91 -6.02 -0.87 5.32
C VAL A 91 -6.74 0.20 6.13
N GLU A 92 -7.36 -0.23 7.23
CA GLU A 92 -8.12 0.66 8.11
C GLU A 92 -9.14 1.53 7.35
N ASP A 93 -9.89 0.88 6.44
CA ASP A 93 -10.97 1.49 5.69
C ASP A 93 -10.55 2.58 4.71
N LYS A 94 -9.27 2.60 4.33
CA LYS A 94 -8.76 3.57 3.37
C LYS A 94 -7.85 2.91 2.35
N PHE A 95 -7.82 3.50 1.17
CA PHE A 95 -6.89 3.09 0.11
C PHE A 95 -5.64 3.94 0.16
N TYR A 96 -4.50 3.30 0.00
CA TYR A 96 -3.22 3.96 -0.10
C TYR A 96 -2.45 3.42 -1.30
N LYS A 97 -1.64 4.28 -1.90
CA LYS A 97 -0.69 3.87 -2.92
C LYS A 97 0.66 3.65 -2.26
N ILE A 98 1.30 2.54 -2.56
CA ILE A 98 2.62 2.25 -2.03
C ILE A 98 3.64 3.04 -2.85
N THR A 99 4.24 4.05 -2.23
CA THR A 99 5.21 4.92 -2.92
C THR A 99 6.65 4.45 -2.73
N ASP A 100 6.92 3.71 -1.66
CA ASP A 100 8.24 3.17 -1.37
C ASP A 100 8.06 1.86 -0.63
N LEU A 101 8.73 0.82 -1.11
CA LEU A 101 8.67 -0.49 -0.48
C LEU A 101 9.42 -0.54 0.84
N GLY A 102 10.44 0.30 1.01
CA GLY A 102 11.18 0.39 2.26
C GLY A 102 11.78 -0.93 2.72
N GLU A 103 12.27 -1.72 1.76
CA GLU A 103 12.88 -3.01 2.05
C GLU A 103 14.16 -2.81 2.87
N ASN A 104 14.29 -3.58 3.95
CA ASN A 104 15.47 -3.50 4.82
C ASN A 104 16.05 -4.89 5.03
N MET A 105 17.20 -5.15 4.42
CA MET A 105 17.98 -6.38 4.57
C MET A 105 17.19 -7.67 4.35
N LYS A 106 16.07 -7.60 3.63
CA LYS A 106 15.14 -8.73 3.44
C LYS A 106 14.63 -9.28 4.77
N ILE A 107 14.56 -8.45 5.80
CA ILE A 107 14.04 -8.82 7.11
C ILE A 107 12.65 -8.24 7.30
N TYR A 108 12.46 -6.99 6.91
CA TYR A 108 11.19 -6.30 7.03
C TYR A 108 11.04 -5.25 5.94
N ASN A 109 9.81 -4.78 5.75
CA ASN A 109 9.50 -3.63 4.92
C ASN A 109 8.93 -2.53 5.80
N GLN A 110 9.37 -1.32 5.56
CA GLN A 110 8.78 -0.13 6.15
C GLN A 110 8.28 0.73 5.00
N MET A 111 7.11 0.38 4.51
CA MET A 111 6.56 0.99 3.31
C MET A 111 6.04 2.39 3.58
N LYS A 112 6.20 3.26 2.60
CA LYS A 112 5.56 4.58 2.62
C LYS A 112 4.28 4.50 1.81
N LEU A 113 3.21 4.99 2.40
CA LEU A 113 1.88 4.95 1.81
C LEU A 113 1.37 6.37 1.63
N GLU A 114 0.79 6.64 0.47
CA GLU A 114 0.12 7.91 0.18
C GLU A 114 -1.37 7.63 0.04
N GLU A 115 -2.20 8.33 0.82
CA GLU A 115 -3.64 8.14 0.77
C GLU A 115 -4.17 8.54 -0.60
N VAL A 116 -5.03 7.69 -1.16
CA VAL A 116 -5.66 7.92 -2.46
C VAL A 116 -7.13 8.25 -2.23
N GLN A 117 -7.56 9.36 -2.76
CA GLN A 117 -8.94 9.80 -2.68
C GLN A 117 -9.75 9.26 -3.86
N GLY A 118 -11.06 9.13 -3.66
CA GLY A 118 -11.96 8.74 -4.73
C GLY A 118 -12.05 7.26 -5.01
N LEU A 119 -11.47 6.43 -4.17
CA LEU A 119 -11.56 4.97 -4.28
C LEU A 119 -12.48 4.42 -3.20
N ASP A 120 -13.30 3.44 -3.57
CA ASP A 120 -14.18 2.74 -2.64
C ASP A 120 -14.51 1.35 -3.21
N PHE A 121 -15.17 0.53 -2.42
CA PHE A 121 -15.68 -0.76 -2.88
C PHE A 121 -17.16 -0.68 -3.21
N ASP A 122 -17.57 -1.44 -4.23
CA ASP A 122 -18.97 -1.62 -4.56
C ASP A 122 -19.21 -3.06 -4.99
N GLY A 123 -19.75 -3.85 -4.06
CA GLY A 123 -20.16 -5.22 -4.34
C GLY A 123 -19.04 -6.12 -4.88
N GLY A 124 -17.82 -6.00 -4.38
CA GLY A 124 -16.70 -6.81 -4.84
C GLY A 124 -15.91 -6.20 -5.98
N ASN A 125 -16.24 -4.97 -6.35
CA ASN A 125 -15.49 -4.20 -7.35
C ASN A 125 -14.87 -2.98 -6.69
N ILE A 126 -13.95 -2.33 -7.40
CA ILE A 126 -13.38 -1.06 -6.95
C ILE A 126 -13.99 0.05 -7.79
N ILE A 127 -14.54 1.05 -7.11
CA ILE A 127 -15.00 2.27 -7.75
C ILE A 127 -13.89 3.30 -7.66
N GLU A 128 -13.55 3.90 -8.79
CA GLU A 128 -12.58 4.98 -8.87
C GLU A 128 -13.18 6.12 -9.66
N ASN A 129 -13.45 7.24 -8.98
CA ASN A 129 -14.04 8.44 -9.62
C ASN A 129 -15.28 8.12 -10.45
N ASN A 130 -16.19 7.34 -9.87
CA ASN A 130 -17.45 6.90 -10.49
C ASN A 130 -17.31 5.85 -11.59
N GLU A 131 -16.11 5.35 -11.84
CA GLU A 131 -15.89 4.22 -12.75
C GLU A 131 -15.75 2.95 -11.92
N ILE A 132 -16.40 1.87 -12.39
CA ILE A 132 -16.37 0.58 -11.69
C ILE A 132 -15.31 -0.31 -12.34
N TRP A 133 -14.37 -0.80 -11.53
CA TRP A 133 -13.31 -1.68 -11.97
C TRP A 133 -13.46 -3.06 -11.34
N THR A 134 -13.52 -4.08 -12.17
CA THR A 134 -13.66 -5.46 -11.71
C THR A 134 -12.41 -5.91 -10.97
N ILE A 135 -12.60 -6.65 -9.87
CA ILE A 135 -11.51 -7.35 -9.21
C ILE A 135 -11.50 -8.77 -9.75
N PHE A 136 -10.45 -9.09 -10.51
CA PHE A 136 -10.32 -10.39 -11.13
C PHE A 136 -9.73 -11.41 -10.16
N ASP A 137 -10.24 -12.65 -10.22
CA ASP A 137 -9.75 -13.76 -9.41
C ASP A 137 -8.66 -14.48 -10.17
N ILE A 138 -7.47 -13.90 -10.17
CA ILE A 138 -6.28 -14.47 -10.82
C ILE A 138 -5.10 -14.38 -9.86
N GLU A 139 -4.19 -15.34 -9.96
CA GLU A 139 -3.06 -15.42 -9.02
C GLU A 139 -1.80 -14.77 -9.55
N GLU A 140 -1.71 -14.51 -10.85
CA GLU A 140 -0.51 -13.98 -11.48
C GLU A 140 -0.82 -12.74 -12.29
N ASP A 141 0.24 -11.97 -12.59
CA ASP A 141 0.14 -10.83 -13.46
C ASP A 141 -0.05 -11.32 -14.90
N VAL A 142 -1.29 -11.37 -15.34
CA VAL A 142 -1.63 -11.79 -16.69
C VAL A 142 -2.26 -10.66 -17.45
N ILE A 143 -2.08 -10.68 -18.76
CA ILE A 143 -2.74 -9.72 -19.64
C ILE A 143 -4.11 -10.27 -19.96
N ILE A 144 -5.15 -9.50 -19.63
CA ILE A 144 -6.52 -9.90 -19.82
C ILE A 144 -6.98 -9.55 -21.24
N ASP A 145 -7.62 -10.53 -21.89
CA ASP A 145 -8.18 -10.35 -23.23
C ASP A 145 -9.60 -9.76 -23.11
N VAL A 146 -9.66 -8.48 -22.81
CA VAL A 146 -10.92 -7.75 -22.65
C VAL A 146 -10.98 -6.62 -23.67
N TYR A 147 -12.13 -6.50 -24.32
CA TYR A 147 -12.36 -5.45 -25.33
C TYR A 147 -13.24 -4.35 -24.76
#